data_5875eae96e599d22ef16b3b5eb2a3e2b
#
_entry.id   5875eae96e599d22ef16b3b5eb2a3e2b
#
_cell.length_a   1.000
_cell.length_b   1.000
_cell.length_c   1.000
_cell.angle_alpha   90.00
_cell.angle_beta   90.00
_cell.angle_gamma   90.00
#
_symmetry.space_group_name_H-M   'P 1'
#
loop_
_entity.id
_entity.type
_entity.pdbx_description
1 polymer ?
#
loop_
_entity_poly.entity_id
_entity_poly.type
_entity_poly.pdbx_seq_one_letter_code
_entity_poly.pdbx_strand_id
1 'polypeptide(L)'
;MYEKCYNSNKYIYDWFIFFDIDEFINLNNYTNIKDFLNENKFNKCNLIYFNCLRHTDNDLLYYDNRTLKEKFPIIKWDNQLYTVKSMMRGNNPMYVTFSTTHWLDRELKNGCDVFGNYVKPTVELKIGKNIKKSDVYIDHYCFKSTEEYINKINKGDARFGFNKGIQMHKIYLYFTYNKITLEKIKYIENKTRLNLTRYKLMLNKKDI
;
A
#
# COMPACT_ATOMS: atom_id res chain seq x y z
N MET A 1 18.28 4.61 -5.73
CA MET A 1 18.41 5.19 -4.37
C MET A 1 18.35 4.09 -3.30
N TYR A 2 17.27 3.30 -3.20
CA TYR A 2 17.07 2.25 -2.19
C TYR A 2 18.17 1.17 -2.20
N GLU A 3 18.53 0.67 -3.38
CA GLU A 3 19.60 -0.31 -3.59
C GLU A 3 20.93 0.16 -3.02
N LYS A 4 21.33 1.39 -3.32
CA LYS A 4 22.55 1.99 -2.77
C LYS A 4 22.46 2.11 -1.25
N CYS A 5 21.32 2.57 -0.71
CA CYS A 5 21.11 2.69 0.73
C CYS A 5 21.28 1.34 1.43
N TYR A 6 20.63 0.29 0.94
CA TYR A 6 20.74 -1.05 1.50
C TYR A 6 22.18 -1.59 1.41
N ASN A 7 22.74 -1.66 0.21
CA ASN A 7 24.06 -2.31 -0.01
C ASN A 7 25.20 -1.59 0.72
N SER A 8 25.10 -0.27 0.91
CA SER A 8 26.11 0.49 1.68
C SER A 8 25.99 0.34 3.20
N ASN A 9 24.84 -0.09 3.72
CA ASN A 9 24.57 -0.09 5.15
C ASN A 9 24.19 -1.48 5.71
N LYS A 10 24.13 -2.50 4.87
CA LYS A 10 23.61 -3.84 5.24
C LYS A 10 24.40 -4.55 6.34
N TYR A 11 25.63 -4.15 6.60
CA TYR A 11 26.48 -4.68 7.69
C TYR A 11 26.39 -3.85 8.98
N ILE A 12 25.63 -2.72 8.94
CA ILE A 12 25.47 -1.81 10.08
C ILE A 12 24.13 -2.05 10.78
N TYR A 13 23.08 -2.36 10.01
CA TYR A 13 21.73 -2.53 10.53
C TYR A 13 21.20 -3.94 10.30
N ASP A 14 20.45 -4.46 11.27
CA ASP A 14 19.89 -5.82 11.21
C ASP A 14 18.75 -5.95 10.20
N TRP A 15 17.94 -4.89 10.02
CA TRP A 15 16.79 -4.90 9.15
C TRP A 15 16.59 -3.57 8.42
N PHE A 16 16.03 -3.65 7.22
CA PHE A 16 15.70 -2.52 6.34
C PHE A 16 14.30 -2.62 5.81
N ILE A 17 13.57 -1.54 5.87
CA ILE A 17 12.29 -1.36 5.17
C ILE A 17 12.23 0.04 4.59
N PHE A 18 11.61 0.18 3.43
CA PHE A 18 11.43 1.47 2.76
C PHE A 18 9.93 1.79 2.65
N PHE A 19 9.50 2.81 3.35
CA PHE A 19 8.12 3.28 3.35
C PHE A 19 7.93 4.45 2.39
N ASP A 20 6.75 4.49 1.77
CA ASP A 20 6.24 5.71 1.19
C ASP A 20 5.70 6.61 2.32
N ILE A 21 5.60 7.93 2.09
CA ILE A 21 5.21 8.90 3.12
C ILE A 21 3.78 8.70 3.65
N ASP A 22 2.98 7.90 2.98
CA ASP A 22 1.60 7.56 3.33
C ASP A 22 1.43 6.10 3.80
N GLU A 23 2.54 5.46 4.19
CA GLU A 23 2.58 4.09 4.72
C GLU A 23 3.10 4.06 6.16
N PHE A 24 2.42 3.36 7.04
CA PHE A 24 2.75 3.25 8.47
C PHE A 24 2.61 1.81 8.94
N ILE A 25 3.62 1.29 9.64
CA ILE A 25 3.52 -0.05 10.22
C ILE A 25 2.57 -0.05 11.41
N ASN A 26 1.60 -0.96 11.40
CA ASN A 26 0.73 -1.24 12.53
C ASN A 26 1.25 -2.48 13.24
N LEU A 27 1.79 -2.30 14.42
CA LEU A 27 2.42 -3.36 15.22
C LEU A 27 1.41 -4.08 16.13
N ASN A 28 0.18 -3.57 16.20
CA ASN A 28 -0.91 -4.11 17.01
C ASN A 28 -0.52 -4.36 18.48
N ASN A 29 -0.19 -5.61 18.83
CA ASN A 29 0.13 -6.00 20.21
C ASN A 29 1.60 -5.83 20.60
N TYR A 30 2.47 -5.41 19.69
CA TYR A 30 3.88 -5.19 19.97
C TYR A 30 4.13 -3.72 20.37
N THR A 31 4.91 -3.52 21.41
CA THR A 31 5.25 -2.17 21.89
C THR A 31 6.11 -1.40 20.87
N ASN A 32 6.98 -2.11 20.18
CA ASN A 32 7.86 -1.54 19.16
C ASN A 32 8.29 -2.60 18.14
N ILE A 33 8.93 -2.15 17.05
CA ILE A 33 9.35 -3.04 15.97
C ILE A 33 10.43 -4.04 16.39
N LYS A 34 11.27 -3.71 17.37
CA LYS A 34 12.31 -4.62 17.84
C LYS A 34 11.71 -5.82 18.55
N ASP A 35 10.67 -5.62 19.36
CA ASP A 35 9.96 -6.69 20.05
C ASP A 35 9.37 -7.68 19.03
N PHE A 36 8.75 -7.17 17.95
CA PHE A 36 8.24 -7.99 16.86
C PHE A 36 9.36 -8.78 16.16
N LEU A 37 10.48 -8.12 15.81
CA LEU A 37 11.55 -8.73 15.04
C LEU A 37 12.42 -9.71 15.84
N ASN A 38 12.42 -9.60 17.16
CA ASN A 38 13.17 -10.49 18.05
C ASN A 38 12.49 -11.85 18.27
N GLU A 39 11.30 -12.06 17.72
CA GLU A 39 10.66 -13.37 17.83
C GLU A 39 11.42 -14.45 17.04
N ASN A 40 11.59 -15.61 17.66
CA ASN A 40 12.30 -16.76 17.09
C ASN A 40 11.78 -17.22 15.73
N LYS A 41 10.51 -16.92 15.43
CA LYS A 41 9.88 -17.26 14.14
C LYS A 41 10.60 -16.64 12.95
N PHE A 42 11.33 -15.54 13.14
CA PHE A 42 12.03 -14.84 12.07
C PHE A 42 13.52 -15.22 11.93
N ASN A 43 14.05 -16.08 12.79
CA ASN A 43 15.49 -16.43 12.79
C ASN A 43 16.00 -16.92 11.44
N LYS A 44 15.16 -17.60 10.66
CA LYS A 44 15.51 -18.14 9.33
C LYS A 44 15.02 -17.29 8.16
N CYS A 45 14.38 -16.13 8.43
CA CYS A 45 13.82 -15.27 7.42
C CYS A 45 14.84 -14.22 6.96
N ASN A 46 15.08 -14.14 5.67
CA ASN A 46 15.86 -13.05 5.06
C ASN A 46 14.97 -11.88 4.64
N LEU A 47 13.69 -12.14 4.47
CA LEU A 47 12.65 -11.18 4.12
C LEU A 47 11.43 -11.41 5.00
N ILE A 48 10.79 -10.33 5.42
CA ILE A 48 9.46 -10.37 6.04
C ILE A 48 8.53 -9.54 5.16
N TYR A 49 7.42 -10.13 4.74
CA TYR A 49 6.41 -9.48 3.92
C TYR A 49 5.26 -8.98 4.79
N PHE A 50 4.99 -7.69 4.74
CA PHE A 50 3.88 -7.06 5.40
C PHE A 50 2.79 -6.76 4.40
N ASN A 51 1.55 -7.13 4.70
CA ASN A 51 0.42 -6.73 3.90
C ASN A 51 0.14 -5.24 4.04
N CYS A 52 -0.07 -4.55 2.91
CA CYS A 52 -0.48 -3.15 2.90
C CYS A 52 -2.00 -3.07 2.84
N LEU A 53 -2.63 -2.59 3.90
CA LEU A 53 -4.07 -2.41 3.97
C LEU A 53 -4.43 -0.98 3.62
N ARG A 54 -5.26 -0.82 2.58
CA ARG A 54 -5.67 0.50 2.10
C ARG A 54 -6.82 1.05 2.90
N HIS A 55 -6.63 2.25 3.39
CA HIS A 55 -7.69 3.05 4.00
C HIS A 55 -8.57 3.68 2.92
N THR A 56 -9.88 3.77 3.20
CA THR A 56 -10.83 4.48 2.34
C THR A 56 -10.70 5.98 2.53
N ASP A 57 -11.33 6.75 1.66
CA ASP A 57 -11.40 8.21 1.77
C ASP A 57 -12.39 8.70 2.86
N ASN A 58 -13.07 7.76 3.54
CA ASN A 58 -14.08 8.05 4.56
C ASN A 58 -15.13 9.09 4.11
N ASP A 59 -15.49 9.04 2.83
CA ASP A 59 -16.40 9.97 2.14
C ASP A 59 -15.97 11.46 2.17
N LEU A 60 -14.71 11.77 2.50
CA LEU A 60 -14.17 13.11 2.47
C LEU A 60 -13.91 13.58 1.03
N LEU A 61 -14.64 14.63 0.62
CA LEU A 61 -14.41 15.25 -0.68
C LEU A 61 -13.18 16.16 -0.67
N TYR A 62 -13.05 16.99 0.36
CA TYR A 62 -12.02 18.01 0.48
C TYR A 62 -10.98 17.68 1.55
N TYR A 63 -9.81 18.28 1.43
CA TYR A 63 -8.78 18.25 2.46
C TYR A 63 -9.28 18.88 3.77
N ASP A 64 -8.87 18.30 4.88
CA ASP A 64 -8.99 18.91 6.21
C ASP A 64 -7.69 18.70 7.03
N ASN A 65 -7.55 19.42 8.14
CA ASN A 65 -6.32 19.49 8.94
C ASN A 65 -6.17 18.37 9.98
N ARG A 66 -7.14 17.48 10.12
CA ARG A 66 -7.03 16.36 11.06
C ARG A 66 -5.90 15.41 10.66
N THR A 67 -5.44 14.59 11.59
CA THR A 67 -4.43 13.55 11.30
C THR A 67 -4.96 12.50 10.31
N LEU A 68 -4.08 11.77 9.65
CA LEU A 68 -4.48 10.71 8.71
C LEU A 68 -5.37 9.66 9.37
N LYS A 69 -5.05 9.26 10.60
CA LYS A 69 -5.81 8.25 11.35
C LYS A 69 -7.22 8.73 11.70
N GLU A 70 -7.37 10.00 12.05
CA GLU A 70 -8.68 10.59 12.34
C GLU A 70 -9.53 10.78 11.08
N LYS A 71 -8.92 11.19 9.97
CA LYS A 71 -9.61 11.39 8.69
C LYS A 71 -10.04 10.07 8.03
N PHE A 72 -9.18 9.08 8.07
CA PHE A 72 -9.32 7.85 7.29
C PHE A 72 -9.25 6.60 8.17
N PRO A 73 -10.15 6.43 9.16
CA PRO A 73 -10.11 5.31 10.09
C PRO A 73 -10.55 3.98 9.46
N ILE A 74 -11.19 4.02 8.29
CA ILE A 74 -11.88 2.86 7.71
C ILE A 74 -10.98 2.11 6.74
N ILE A 75 -10.75 0.82 7.05
CA ILE A 75 -10.13 -0.16 6.16
C ILE A 75 -11.25 -1.05 5.60
N LYS A 76 -11.32 -1.17 4.28
CA LYS A 76 -12.25 -2.08 3.62
C LYS A 76 -11.62 -3.46 3.50
N TRP A 77 -11.82 -4.29 4.51
CA TRP A 77 -11.15 -5.60 4.67
C TRP A 77 -11.46 -6.60 3.54
N ASP A 78 -12.72 -6.62 3.05
CA ASP A 78 -13.21 -7.66 2.14
C ASP A 78 -12.67 -7.58 0.71
N ASN A 79 -12.19 -6.42 0.27
CA ASN A 79 -11.80 -6.16 -1.11
C ASN A 79 -10.36 -5.61 -1.23
N GLN A 80 -9.45 -6.01 -0.35
CA GLN A 80 -8.07 -5.58 -0.43
C GLN A 80 -7.39 -6.19 -1.65
N LEU A 81 -6.82 -5.33 -2.51
CA LEU A 81 -5.79 -5.76 -3.44
C LEU A 81 -4.52 -5.94 -2.60
N TYR A 82 -4.18 -7.17 -2.36
CA TYR A 82 -3.06 -7.54 -1.50
C TYR A 82 -1.75 -7.10 -2.16
N THR A 83 -1.28 -5.93 -1.75
CA THR A 83 0.08 -5.50 -1.99
C THR A 83 0.87 -5.72 -0.72
N VAL A 84 2.14 -6.03 -0.86
CA VAL A 84 3.03 -6.20 0.27
C VAL A 84 4.16 -5.18 0.23
N LYS A 85 4.73 -4.90 1.39
CA LYS A 85 5.99 -4.21 1.56
C LYS A 85 6.97 -5.18 2.18
N SER A 86 8.20 -5.18 1.70
CA SER A 86 9.22 -6.12 2.17
C SER A 86 10.17 -5.46 3.14
N MET A 87 10.41 -6.12 4.26
CA MET A 87 11.50 -5.81 5.18
C MET A 87 12.63 -6.82 4.94
N MET A 88 13.85 -6.35 4.79
CA MET A 88 15.03 -7.13 4.47
C MET A 88 15.93 -7.27 5.66
N ARG A 89 16.47 -8.47 5.87
CA ARG A 89 17.57 -8.67 6.82
C ARG A 89 18.85 -8.01 6.29
N GLY A 90 19.56 -7.33 7.17
CA GLY A 90 20.93 -6.91 6.94
C GLY A 90 21.92 -8.09 6.95
N ASN A 91 23.20 -7.80 6.98
CA ASN A 91 24.28 -8.79 7.02
C ASN A 91 24.21 -9.86 5.92
N ASN A 92 23.65 -9.51 4.75
CA ASN A 92 23.57 -10.38 3.60
C ASN A 92 24.82 -10.19 2.73
N PRO A 93 25.61 -11.25 2.46
CA PRO A 93 26.83 -11.14 1.66
C PRO A 93 26.54 -10.79 0.18
N MET A 94 25.36 -11.16 -0.33
CA MET A 94 24.99 -10.90 -1.71
C MET A 94 24.71 -9.42 -1.95
N TYR A 95 25.02 -8.94 -3.15
CA TYR A 95 24.55 -7.65 -3.64
C TYR A 95 23.08 -7.80 -4.03
N VAL A 96 22.22 -6.93 -3.50
CA VAL A 96 20.78 -7.00 -3.74
C VAL A 96 20.39 -5.89 -4.70
N THR A 97 19.71 -6.26 -5.78
CA THR A 97 19.08 -5.33 -6.72
C THR A 97 17.61 -5.14 -6.38
N PHE A 98 17.09 -3.95 -6.66
CA PHE A 98 15.72 -3.58 -6.36
C PHE A 98 14.94 -3.31 -7.63
N SER A 99 14.00 -4.17 -7.96
CA SER A 99 13.03 -3.86 -9.02
C SER A 99 11.99 -2.84 -8.54
N THR A 100 11.55 -2.95 -7.30
CA THR A 100 10.63 -1.99 -6.62
C THR A 100 10.81 -2.10 -5.10
N THR A 101 10.25 -1.15 -4.33
CA THR A 101 10.19 -1.22 -2.86
C THR A 101 9.22 -2.29 -2.34
N HIS A 102 8.37 -2.82 -3.21
CA HIS A 102 7.41 -3.88 -2.86
C HIS A 102 7.99 -5.28 -3.06
N TRP A 103 8.98 -5.39 -3.96
CA TRP A 103 9.52 -6.66 -4.43
C TRP A 103 11.01 -6.60 -4.34
N LEU A 104 11.56 -7.51 -3.62
CA LEU A 104 12.98 -7.73 -3.66
C LEU A 104 13.30 -8.91 -4.54
N ASP A 105 14.46 -8.82 -5.11
CA ASP A 105 14.93 -9.70 -6.14
C ASP A 105 14.74 -11.17 -5.77
N ARG A 106 14.52 -11.97 -6.80
CA ARG A 106 14.35 -13.44 -6.75
C ARG A 106 15.49 -14.16 -6.05
N GLU A 107 16.61 -13.48 -5.82
CA GLU A 107 17.81 -14.00 -5.19
C GLU A 107 17.73 -14.06 -3.66
N LEU A 108 16.90 -13.24 -3.01
CA LEU A 108 16.68 -13.34 -1.58
C LEU A 108 15.72 -14.48 -1.27
N LYS A 109 16.28 -15.67 -1.12
CA LYS A 109 15.55 -16.86 -0.65
C LYS A 109 15.14 -16.66 0.81
N ASN A 110 14.13 -17.43 1.26
CA ASN A 110 13.64 -17.45 2.65
C ASN A 110 12.84 -16.19 3.05
N GLY A 111 11.85 -15.83 2.24
CA GLY A 111 10.85 -14.86 2.62
C GLY A 111 9.77 -15.46 3.50
N CYS A 112 9.38 -14.75 4.55
CA CYS A 112 8.33 -15.16 5.49
C CYS A 112 7.19 -14.13 5.51
N ASP A 113 5.98 -14.57 5.89
CA ASP A 113 4.92 -13.67 6.30
C ASP A 113 5.16 -13.17 7.74
N VAL A 114 4.26 -12.33 8.26
CA VAL A 114 4.33 -11.79 9.62
C VAL A 114 4.15 -12.84 10.72
N PHE A 115 3.75 -14.06 10.39
CA PHE A 115 3.64 -15.19 11.31
C PHE A 115 4.89 -16.09 11.29
N GLY A 116 5.86 -15.81 10.44
CA GLY A 116 7.07 -16.62 10.26
C GLY A 116 6.89 -17.79 9.29
N ASN A 117 5.74 -17.91 8.63
CA ASN A 117 5.54 -18.95 7.63
C ASN A 117 6.31 -18.62 6.35
N TYR A 118 6.93 -19.64 5.78
CA TYR A 118 7.65 -19.50 4.54
C TYR A 118 6.73 -19.17 3.36
N VAL A 119 7.06 -18.12 2.62
CA VAL A 119 6.28 -17.65 1.48
C VAL A 119 7.14 -17.65 0.22
N LYS A 120 6.70 -18.35 -0.83
CA LYS A 120 7.33 -18.24 -2.13
C LYS A 120 6.94 -16.89 -2.76
N PRO A 121 7.89 -16.06 -3.19
CA PRO A 121 7.57 -14.88 -3.96
C PRO A 121 6.94 -15.30 -5.30
N THR A 122 5.64 -15.09 -5.43
CA THR A 122 4.93 -15.21 -6.71
C THR A 122 4.69 -13.82 -7.27
N VAL A 123 4.52 -13.69 -8.59
CA VAL A 123 4.24 -12.41 -9.28
C VAL A 123 2.99 -11.73 -8.72
N GLU A 124 2.09 -12.50 -8.11
CA GLU A 124 0.95 -12.03 -7.35
C GLU A 124 1.19 -12.33 -5.86
N LEU A 125 1.97 -11.52 -5.17
CA LEU A 125 2.13 -11.67 -3.72
C LEU A 125 0.82 -11.37 -2.99
N LYS A 126 -0.12 -12.26 -3.14
CA LYS A 126 -1.32 -12.37 -2.31
C LYS A 126 -0.96 -13.13 -1.05
N ILE A 127 -0.18 -12.51 -0.19
CA ILE A 127 0.14 -13.10 1.10
C ILE A 127 -1.07 -12.91 2.01
N GLY A 128 -1.75 -14.00 2.27
CA GLY A 128 -2.77 -14.09 3.30
C GLY A 128 -4.13 -13.51 2.91
N LYS A 129 -5.02 -14.35 2.40
CA LYS A 129 -6.46 -14.04 2.26
C LYS A 129 -7.16 -13.73 3.59
N ASN A 130 -6.49 -13.92 4.73
CA ASN A 130 -7.10 -13.92 6.07
C ASN A 130 -6.36 -13.01 7.04
N ILE A 131 -5.99 -11.78 6.64
CA ILE A 131 -5.43 -10.79 7.57
C ILE A 131 -6.53 -10.39 8.55
N LYS A 132 -6.25 -10.58 9.83
CA LYS A 132 -7.13 -10.12 10.91
C LYS A 132 -6.66 -8.76 11.42
N LYS A 133 -7.55 -8.02 12.07
CA LYS A 133 -7.21 -6.77 12.77
C LYS A 133 -6.12 -6.95 13.85
N SER A 134 -5.94 -8.18 14.33
CA SER A 134 -4.91 -8.55 15.31
C SER A 134 -3.52 -8.75 14.73
N ASP A 135 -3.36 -8.74 13.41
CA ASP A 135 -2.09 -9.04 12.77
C ASP A 135 -1.24 -7.78 12.62
N VAL A 136 0.07 -7.96 12.39
CA VAL A 136 0.97 -6.87 12.03
C VAL A 136 0.83 -6.60 10.53
N TYR A 137 0.59 -5.35 10.15
CA TYR A 137 0.40 -4.94 8.75
C TYR A 137 0.85 -3.49 8.54
N ILE A 138 0.71 -3.00 7.33
CA ILE A 138 0.99 -1.61 6.98
C ILE A 138 -0.32 -0.90 6.66
N ASP A 139 -0.62 0.15 7.41
CA ASP A 139 -1.64 1.13 7.08
C ASP A 139 -1.18 1.95 5.87
N HIS A 140 -1.97 1.92 4.78
CA HIS A 140 -1.64 2.63 3.55
C HIS A 140 -2.75 3.63 3.20
N TYR A 141 -2.48 4.91 3.42
CA TYR A 141 -3.40 6.03 3.17
C TYR A 141 -3.31 6.54 1.73
N CYS A 142 -3.35 5.64 0.75
CA CYS A 142 -3.08 5.96 -0.65
C CYS A 142 -4.16 6.82 -1.32
N PHE A 143 -5.40 6.77 -0.83
CA PHE A 143 -6.53 7.51 -1.42
C PHE A 143 -6.69 8.91 -0.83
N LYS A 144 -6.61 9.04 0.51
CA LYS A 144 -6.88 10.30 1.22
C LYS A 144 -8.25 10.88 0.83
N SER A 145 -8.47 12.21 0.94
CA SER A 145 -9.69 12.83 0.40
C SER A 145 -9.74 12.74 -1.13
N THR A 146 -10.93 12.87 -1.71
CA THR A 146 -11.10 12.91 -3.18
C THR A 146 -10.20 13.97 -3.80
N GLU A 147 -10.15 15.16 -3.21
CA GLU A 147 -9.32 16.28 -3.68
C GLU A 147 -7.83 15.94 -3.68
N GLU A 148 -7.31 15.41 -2.56
CA GLU A 148 -5.88 15.04 -2.45
C GLU A 148 -5.52 13.94 -3.47
N TYR A 149 -6.42 12.95 -3.64
CA TYR A 149 -6.20 11.87 -4.61
C TYR A 149 -6.20 12.37 -6.05
N ILE A 150 -7.12 13.25 -6.42
CA ILE A 150 -7.19 13.84 -7.76
C ILE A 150 -5.98 14.74 -8.01
N ASN A 151 -5.54 15.51 -7.03
CA ASN A 151 -4.30 16.29 -7.14
C ASN A 151 -3.08 15.39 -7.37
N LYS A 152 -3.00 14.23 -6.70
CA LYS A 152 -1.95 13.22 -6.93
C LYS A 152 -2.01 12.66 -8.36
N ILE A 153 -3.20 12.34 -8.87
CA ILE A 153 -3.39 11.84 -10.24
C ILE A 153 -2.99 12.88 -11.29
N ASN A 154 -3.35 14.13 -11.08
CA ASN A 154 -3.07 15.22 -12.02
C ASN A 154 -1.59 15.59 -12.09
N LYS A 155 -0.79 15.32 -11.05
CA LYS A 155 0.68 15.43 -11.11
C LYS A 155 1.32 14.40 -12.05
N GLY A 156 0.57 13.36 -12.44
CA GLY A 156 1.08 12.27 -13.26
C GLY A 156 1.76 11.17 -12.44
N ASP A 157 2.23 10.16 -13.15
CA ASP A 157 2.99 9.05 -12.57
C ASP A 157 4.48 9.28 -12.83
N ALA A 158 5.32 9.08 -11.81
CA ALA A 158 6.76 9.31 -11.92
C ALA A 158 7.43 8.45 -13.02
N ARG A 159 6.82 7.31 -13.39
CA ARG A 159 7.35 6.38 -14.41
C ARG A 159 6.77 6.62 -15.79
N PHE A 160 5.52 7.08 -15.87
CA PHE A 160 4.75 7.13 -17.12
C PHE A 160 4.28 8.54 -17.49
N GLY A 161 4.58 9.53 -16.67
CA GLY A 161 4.12 10.90 -16.88
C GLY A 161 2.59 11.04 -16.85
N PHE A 162 2.09 11.96 -17.65
CA PHE A 162 0.65 12.21 -17.78
C PHE A 162 0.06 11.29 -18.86
N ASN A 163 -0.83 10.37 -18.46
CA ASN A 163 -1.50 9.44 -19.38
C ASN A 163 -2.97 9.23 -18.95
N LYS A 164 -3.92 9.52 -19.86
CA LYS A 164 -5.36 9.39 -19.59
C LYS A 164 -5.79 7.96 -19.23
N GLY A 165 -5.21 6.95 -19.86
CA GLY A 165 -5.50 5.55 -19.56
C GLY A 165 -5.10 5.18 -18.13
N ILE A 166 -3.92 5.65 -17.70
CA ILE A 166 -3.44 5.47 -16.33
C ILE A 166 -4.33 6.23 -15.34
N GLN A 167 -4.76 7.45 -15.67
CA GLN A 167 -5.69 8.21 -14.84
C GLN A 167 -7.02 7.47 -14.67
N MET A 168 -7.61 6.96 -15.75
CA MET A 168 -8.84 6.16 -15.68
C MET A 168 -8.68 4.91 -14.84
N HIS A 169 -7.57 4.19 -14.98
CA HIS A 169 -7.27 3.03 -14.14
C HIS A 169 -7.17 3.40 -12.65
N LYS A 170 -6.53 4.51 -12.33
CA LYS A 170 -6.44 5.01 -10.94
C LYS A 170 -7.82 5.41 -10.39
N ILE A 171 -8.70 6.03 -11.20
CA ILE A 171 -10.08 6.33 -10.82
C ILE A 171 -10.90 5.05 -10.61
N TYR A 172 -10.73 4.06 -11.48
CA TYR A 172 -11.36 2.75 -11.28
C TYR A 172 -10.92 2.13 -9.94
N LEU A 173 -9.63 2.13 -9.65
CA LEU A 173 -9.08 1.65 -8.39
C LEU A 173 -9.64 2.44 -7.19
N TYR A 174 -9.72 3.76 -7.31
CA TYR A 174 -10.29 4.62 -6.28
C TYR A 174 -11.73 4.22 -5.94
N PHE A 175 -12.60 4.05 -6.93
CA PHE A 175 -13.99 3.65 -6.73
C PHE A 175 -14.19 2.17 -6.36
N THR A 176 -13.16 1.34 -6.45
CA THR A 176 -13.19 -0.02 -5.91
C THR A 176 -13.17 -0.01 -4.38
N TYR A 177 -12.46 0.94 -3.79
CA TYR A 177 -12.31 1.08 -2.34
C TYR A 177 -13.27 2.08 -1.72
N ASN A 178 -13.67 3.09 -2.46
CA ASN A 178 -14.42 4.24 -1.94
C ASN A 178 -15.83 4.28 -2.51
N LYS A 179 -16.74 4.87 -1.74
CA LYS A 179 -18.14 5.05 -2.16
C LYS A 179 -18.20 5.94 -3.41
N ILE A 180 -19.00 5.52 -4.38
CA ILE A 180 -19.33 6.33 -5.55
C ILE A 180 -20.46 7.27 -5.17
N THR A 181 -20.27 8.58 -5.32
CA THR A 181 -21.32 9.60 -5.15
C THR A 181 -21.32 10.51 -6.36
N LEU A 182 -22.49 11.13 -6.63
CA LEU A 182 -22.63 12.10 -7.71
C LEU A 182 -21.72 13.31 -7.52
N GLU A 183 -21.54 13.73 -6.29
CA GLU A 183 -20.66 14.84 -5.92
C GLU A 183 -19.19 14.54 -6.27
N LYS A 184 -18.67 13.37 -5.87
CA LYS A 184 -17.32 12.92 -6.23
C LYS A 184 -17.15 12.81 -7.74
N ILE A 185 -18.12 12.24 -8.45
CA ILE A 185 -18.07 12.14 -9.91
C ILE A 185 -17.94 13.52 -10.55
N LYS A 186 -18.83 14.46 -10.18
CA LYS A 186 -18.79 15.85 -10.70
C LYS A 186 -17.46 16.52 -10.41
N TYR A 187 -16.93 16.37 -9.18
CA TYR A 187 -15.66 16.93 -8.80
C TYR A 187 -14.52 16.38 -9.67
N ILE A 188 -14.46 15.05 -9.85
CA ILE A 188 -13.42 14.38 -10.64
C ILE A 188 -13.48 14.80 -12.11
N GLU A 189 -14.67 14.80 -12.73
CA GLU A 189 -14.85 15.24 -14.12
C GLU A 189 -14.36 16.68 -14.33
N ASN A 190 -14.71 17.58 -13.41
CA ASN A 190 -14.29 18.99 -13.49
C ASN A 190 -12.77 19.17 -13.38
N LYS A 191 -12.09 18.34 -12.58
CA LYS A 191 -10.66 18.48 -12.31
C LYS A 191 -9.76 17.67 -13.26
N THR A 192 -10.29 16.61 -13.90
CA THR A 192 -9.49 15.70 -14.73
C THR A 192 -9.87 15.72 -16.21
N ARG A 193 -11.03 16.26 -16.56
CA ARG A 193 -11.63 16.17 -17.91
C ARG A 193 -11.88 14.72 -18.36
N LEU A 194 -11.96 13.76 -17.44
CA LEU A 194 -12.32 12.38 -17.73
C LEU A 194 -13.86 12.27 -17.83
N ASN A 195 -14.33 11.37 -18.71
CA ASN A 195 -15.76 11.06 -18.81
C ASN A 195 -16.09 9.90 -17.88
N LEU A 196 -16.92 10.16 -16.88
CA LEU A 196 -17.33 9.19 -15.86
C LEU A 196 -18.81 8.75 -15.99
N THR A 197 -19.40 8.88 -17.17
CA THR A 197 -20.81 8.51 -17.44
C THR A 197 -21.13 7.08 -16.96
N ARG A 198 -20.23 6.12 -17.12
CA ARG A 198 -20.40 4.75 -16.62
C ARG A 198 -20.71 4.71 -15.12
N TYR A 199 -20.04 5.52 -14.32
CA TYR A 199 -20.25 5.56 -12.86
C TYR A 199 -21.57 6.26 -12.50
N LYS A 200 -22.02 7.26 -13.28
CA LYS A 200 -23.35 7.87 -13.14
C LYS A 200 -24.45 6.87 -13.38
N LEU A 201 -24.31 6.04 -14.42
CA LEU A 201 -25.28 4.97 -14.73
C LEU A 201 -25.33 3.88 -13.65
N MET A 202 -24.22 3.61 -12.94
CA MET A 202 -24.21 2.68 -11.82
C MET A 202 -24.96 3.20 -10.60
N LEU A 203 -24.96 4.51 -10.35
CA LEU A 203 -25.75 5.13 -9.27
C LEU A 203 -27.25 5.00 -9.56
N ASN A 204 -27.67 5.34 -10.75
CA ASN A 204 -29.09 5.29 -11.15
C ASN A 204 -29.69 3.89 -11.09
N LYS A 205 -28.87 2.82 -11.16
CA LYS A 205 -29.34 1.42 -11.06
C LYS A 205 -29.46 0.91 -9.62
N LYS A 206 -28.96 1.65 -8.62
CA LYS A 206 -29.05 1.27 -7.21
C LYS A 206 -30.30 1.84 -6.52
N ASP A 207 -31.00 2.75 -7.19
CA ASP A 207 -32.23 3.39 -6.71
C ASP A 207 -33.50 2.71 -7.24
N ILE A 208 -33.37 1.55 -7.90
CA ILE A 208 -34.44 0.65 -8.34
C ILE A 208 -34.34 -0.69 -7.60
#